data_1c263c492907337f528da4f393d7ca49
#
_entry.id   1c263c492907337f528da4f393d7ca49
#
_cell.length_a   1.000
_cell.length_b   1.000
_cell.length_c   1.000
_cell.angle_alpha   90.00
_cell.angle_beta   90.00
_cell.angle_gamma   90.00
#
_symmetry.space_group_name_H-M   'P 1'
#
loop_
_entity.id
_entity.type
_entity.pdbx_description
1 polymer ?
#
loop_
_entity_poly.entity_id
_entity_poly.type
_entity_poly.pdbx_seq_one_letter_code
_entity_poly.pdbx_strand_id
1 'polypeptide(L)'
;MAKCLYIIGWLGMIILATACKLNEDDVSYDVVVLNARVIDPESRLDSILNVGIKGDRIAIITGKAVSGKTEIDGTGKVLSPGFIDLHAHGKSNVENSFQAYDGVTSALELEVGVDTIAPWLKSREGKALLNYGASACYLSYRNKLLRNNIPSKGIMADLGDSVSRQALPAKHFKALQEMLKISLEQGAVGVGIPVGYLPYASVEEIATVYAFAGEQGVPVFSHVREGGAIAFQQAIADAILNNCALHICHINSMARKDILFCLELIEKAQNLGYNITTELYPYTAGNTDIASAVFDDGWQERLGCTYKDLQWVATGERLSPESFAKFRKQGGAIIVHMLEEEWIDSAIVNPVTMIASDGGEYSPLGHPRGAGTFSKVLRKYVREKEMLSLPDAIEKMTLMPARVLEKVVPEMKLRARIQKGCYADLILFDANVVRDNATYEKGFVKSSGMDFVWVNGVAIIENGLLLPDVFPGIAIKSEN
;
A
#
# COMPACT_ATOMS: atom_id res chain seq x y z
N MET A 1 21.99 14.18 92.46
CA MET A 1 21.23 14.84 91.42
C MET A 1 22.18 15.11 90.26
N ALA A 2 22.28 14.21 89.27
CA ALA A 2 23.15 14.31 88.17
C ALA A 2 22.32 14.28 86.87
N LYS A 3 22.40 15.32 86.09
CA LYS A 3 21.72 15.40 84.73
C LYS A 3 22.66 14.81 83.70
N CYS A 4 22.26 13.69 83.05
CA CYS A 4 22.91 13.18 81.85
C CYS A 4 22.40 13.92 80.65
N LEU A 5 23.31 14.54 79.89
CA LEU A 5 23.07 15.06 78.55
C LEU A 5 23.38 13.95 77.54
N TYR A 6 22.40 13.58 76.69
CA TYR A 6 22.62 12.73 75.53
C TYR A 6 22.85 13.62 74.29
N ILE A 7 24.06 13.51 73.68
CA ILE A 7 24.41 14.08 72.42
C ILE A 7 24.10 13.02 71.33
N ILE A 8 23.09 13.28 70.48
CA ILE A 8 22.80 12.45 69.32
C ILE A 8 23.58 13.04 68.17
N GLY A 9 24.62 12.30 67.73
CA GLY A 9 25.36 12.60 66.47
C GLY A 9 24.59 12.16 65.23
N TRP A 10 24.30 13.08 64.36
CA TRP A 10 23.78 12.80 63.02
C TRP A 10 24.96 12.49 62.07
N LEU A 11 25.09 11.21 61.66
CA LEU A 11 25.94 10.81 60.54
C LEU A 11 25.19 11.03 59.22
N GLY A 12 25.47 12.11 58.52
CA GLY A 12 24.97 12.34 57.17
C GLY A 12 25.64 11.43 56.17
N MET A 13 24.91 10.43 55.66
CA MET A 13 25.33 9.56 54.59
C MET A 13 25.15 10.30 53.26
N ILE A 14 26.25 10.87 52.73
CA ILE A 14 26.28 11.44 51.35
C ILE A 14 26.33 10.27 50.38
N ILE A 15 25.17 9.94 49.75
CA ILE A 15 25.10 9.05 48.62
C ILE A 15 25.53 9.86 47.41
N LEU A 16 26.79 9.69 46.95
CA LEU A 16 27.23 10.14 45.64
C LEU A 16 26.51 9.25 44.58
N ALA A 17 25.44 9.72 44.02
CA ALA A 17 24.91 9.18 42.79
C ALA A 17 25.84 9.53 41.63
N THR A 18 26.79 8.66 41.35
CA THR A 18 27.53 8.68 40.08
C THR A 18 26.56 8.35 38.97
N ALA A 19 25.93 9.38 38.40
CA ALA A 19 25.26 9.25 37.12
C ALA A 19 26.33 8.87 36.08
N CYS A 20 26.42 7.60 35.73
CA CYS A 20 27.16 7.14 34.57
C CYS A 20 26.50 7.82 33.36
N LYS A 21 27.07 8.94 32.90
CA LYS A 21 26.84 9.42 31.55
C LYS A 21 27.42 8.34 30.64
N LEU A 22 26.56 7.49 30.08
CA LEU A 22 26.94 6.71 28.92
C LEU A 22 27.37 7.74 27.85
N ASN A 23 28.65 7.74 27.51
CA ASN A 23 29.14 8.53 26.40
C ASN A 23 28.37 8.03 25.17
N GLU A 24 27.82 8.94 24.38
CA GLU A 24 27.17 8.62 23.08
C GLU A 24 28.17 7.92 22.12
N ASP A 25 29.47 8.01 22.39
CA ASP A 25 30.55 7.41 21.62
C ASP A 25 30.72 5.88 21.79
N ASP A 26 30.03 5.24 22.77
CA ASP A 26 30.10 3.78 23.01
C ASP A 26 28.92 2.97 22.37
N VAL A 27 28.05 3.62 21.64
CA VAL A 27 26.91 2.92 20.98
C VAL A 27 27.35 2.40 19.62
N SER A 28 27.67 1.11 19.50
CA SER A 28 27.91 0.46 18.22
C SER A 28 26.58 0.29 17.47
N TYR A 29 26.44 0.92 16.29
CA TYR A 29 25.35 0.71 15.36
C TYR A 29 25.62 -0.52 14.48
N ASP A 30 24.56 -1.19 14.04
CA ASP A 30 24.71 -2.35 13.15
C ASP A 30 25.05 -1.88 11.72
N VAL A 31 24.32 -0.83 11.27
CA VAL A 31 24.57 -0.17 9.98
C VAL A 31 24.58 1.34 10.18
N VAL A 32 25.50 2.02 9.50
CA VAL A 32 25.50 3.49 9.40
C VAL A 32 25.52 3.90 7.93
N VAL A 33 24.55 4.72 7.52
CA VAL A 33 24.56 5.39 6.22
C VAL A 33 25.14 6.78 6.42
N LEU A 34 26.26 7.07 5.77
CA LEU A 34 27.03 8.31 5.90
C LEU A 34 26.75 9.27 4.76
N ASN A 35 26.67 10.57 5.06
CA ASN A 35 26.62 11.66 4.08
C ASN A 35 25.46 11.56 3.05
N ALA A 36 24.34 10.90 3.38
CA ALA A 36 23.19 10.83 2.51
C ALA A 36 22.32 12.07 2.61
N ARG A 37 21.64 12.46 1.53
CA ARG A 37 20.52 13.39 1.58
C ARG A 37 19.33 12.69 2.23
N VAL A 38 19.12 12.94 3.51
CA VAL A 38 18.06 12.33 4.33
C VAL A 38 16.78 13.12 4.13
N ILE A 39 15.71 12.45 3.70
CA ILE A 39 14.38 13.04 3.54
C ILE A 39 13.40 12.34 4.47
N ASP A 40 12.86 13.08 5.45
CA ASP A 40 11.75 12.64 6.30
C ASP A 40 10.51 13.48 5.99
N PRO A 41 9.45 12.87 5.41
CA PRO A 41 8.29 13.63 4.96
C PRO A 41 7.49 14.23 6.12
N GLU A 42 7.47 13.62 7.31
CA GLU A 42 6.68 14.13 8.42
C GLU A 42 7.29 15.38 9.07
N SER A 43 8.58 15.37 9.37
CA SER A 43 9.28 16.51 9.94
C SER A 43 9.71 17.56 8.91
N ARG A 44 9.50 17.29 7.62
CA ARG A 44 9.99 18.09 6.49
C ARG A 44 11.52 18.23 6.47
N LEU A 45 12.21 17.23 7.03
CA LEU A 45 13.68 17.17 6.99
C LEU A 45 14.14 16.87 5.56
N ASP A 46 15.08 17.68 5.08
CA ASP A 46 15.79 17.47 3.80
C ASP A 46 17.21 18.03 3.97
N SER A 47 18.15 17.17 4.35
CA SER A 47 19.51 17.60 4.69
C SER A 47 20.52 16.45 4.54
N ILE A 48 21.78 16.79 4.34
CA ILE A 48 22.86 15.80 4.33
C ILE A 48 23.23 15.43 5.76
N LEU A 49 22.95 14.17 6.13
CA LEU A 49 23.14 13.64 7.49
C LEU A 49 23.62 12.20 7.45
N ASN A 50 24.00 11.71 8.64
CA ASN A 50 24.31 10.32 8.91
C ASN A 50 23.18 9.69 9.69
N VAL A 51 22.81 8.45 9.34
CA VAL A 51 21.76 7.68 9.98
C VAL A 51 22.32 6.35 10.46
N GLY A 52 22.19 6.08 11.77
CA GLY A 52 22.59 4.81 12.37
C GLY A 52 21.39 3.93 12.69
N ILE A 53 21.48 2.66 12.31
CA ILE A 53 20.47 1.61 12.52
C ILE A 53 21.01 0.65 13.58
N LYS A 54 20.12 0.26 14.53
CA LYS A 54 20.39 -0.75 15.54
C LYS A 54 19.20 -1.70 15.67
N GLY A 55 19.41 -2.97 15.36
CA GLY A 55 18.32 -3.93 15.22
C GLY A 55 17.35 -3.49 14.14
N ASP A 56 16.08 -3.44 14.47
CA ASP A 56 14.99 -3.05 13.55
C ASP A 56 14.69 -1.53 13.56
N ARG A 57 15.49 -0.70 14.28
CA ARG A 57 15.17 0.70 14.54
C ARG A 57 16.25 1.67 14.08
N ILE A 58 15.78 2.86 13.69
CA ILE A 58 16.63 4.04 13.53
C ILE A 58 17.06 4.50 14.92
N ALA A 59 18.35 4.44 15.20
CA ALA A 59 18.91 4.75 16.51
C ALA A 59 19.42 6.18 16.62
N ILE A 60 19.98 6.75 15.53
CA ILE A 60 20.47 8.12 15.50
C ILE A 60 20.35 8.74 14.10
N ILE A 61 20.12 10.05 14.07
CA ILE A 61 20.22 10.91 12.89
C ILE A 61 21.05 12.11 13.30
N THR A 62 22.17 12.37 12.61
CA THR A 62 23.12 13.41 13.07
C THR A 62 24.01 13.92 11.94
N GLY A 63 24.45 15.17 12.05
CA GLY A 63 25.53 15.73 11.22
C GLY A 63 26.94 15.44 11.73
N LYS A 64 27.10 14.79 12.92
CA LYS A 64 28.40 14.43 13.48
C LYS A 64 28.88 13.11 12.90
N ALA A 65 30.21 12.86 12.95
CA ALA A 65 30.76 11.58 12.63
C ALA A 65 30.20 10.47 13.55
N VAL A 66 29.83 9.37 12.97
CA VAL A 66 29.36 8.15 13.65
C VAL A 66 29.95 6.94 12.95
N SER A 67 30.12 5.85 13.69
CA SER A 67 30.65 4.58 13.15
C SER A 67 29.71 3.42 13.48
N GLY A 68 29.77 2.37 12.69
CA GLY A 68 28.98 1.15 12.88
C GLY A 68 29.74 -0.09 12.43
N LYS A 69 29.14 -1.26 12.59
CA LYS A 69 29.72 -2.52 12.10
C LYS A 69 29.82 -2.53 10.56
N THR A 70 28.82 -1.96 9.90
CA THR A 70 28.80 -1.74 8.45
C THR A 70 28.61 -0.26 8.20
N GLU A 71 29.50 0.33 7.39
CA GLU A 71 29.42 1.74 6.98
C GLU A 71 29.15 1.82 5.47
N ILE A 72 28.13 2.59 5.09
CA ILE A 72 27.69 2.75 3.72
C ILE A 72 27.81 4.23 3.35
N ASP A 73 28.57 4.53 2.31
CA ASP A 73 28.69 5.87 1.77
C ASP A 73 27.44 6.24 0.95
N GLY A 74 26.66 7.18 1.48
CA GLY A 74 25.47 7.74 0.85
C GLY A 74 25.71 9.04 0.09
N THR A 75 26.98 9.43 -0.12
CA THR A 75 27.30 10.68 -0.82
C THR A 75 26.66 10.74 -2.20
N GLY A 76 25.89 11.81 -2.45
CA GLY A 76 25.15 12.02 -3.70
C GLY A 76 23.86 11.21 -3.83
N LYS A 77 23.50 10.38 -2.83
CA LYS A 77 22.30 9.55 -2.81
C LYS A 77 21.26 10.08 -1.84
N VAL A 78 20.03 9.65 -2.03
CA VAL A 78 18.89 9.96 -1.17
C VAL A 78 18.61 8.76 -0.26
N LEU A 79 18.51 9.01 1.04
CA LEU A 79 17.98 8.08 2.03
C LEU A 79 16.57 8.54 2.41
N SER A 80 15.59 7.71 2.15
CA SER A 80 14.18 7.97 2.49
C SER A 80 13.54 6.77 3.19
N PRO A 81 12.35 6.93 3.80
CA PRO A 81 11.56 5.77 4.17
C PRO A 81 11.28 4.90 2.94
N GLY A 82 11.19 3.59 3.13
CA GLY A 82 10.75 2.65 2.11
C GLY A 82 9.28 2.87 1.75
N PHE A 83 8.93 2.61 0.49
CA PHE A 83 7.60 2.85 -0.01
C PHE A 83 6.59 1.84 0.56
N ILE A 84 5.35 2.31 0.74
CA ILE A 84 4.22 1.52 1.23
C ILE A 84 3.21 1.42 0.10
N ASP A 85 2.97 0.21 -0.37
CA ASP A 85 1.97 -0.10 -1.38
C ASP A 85 0.70 -0.63 -0.71
N LEU A 86 -0.37 0.17 -0.70
CA LEU A 86 -1.66 -0.21 -0.12
C LEU A 86 -2.49 -1.12 -1.04
N HIS A 87 -2.04 -1.28 -2.29
CA HIS A 87 -2.81 -1.95 -3.32
C HIS A 87 -1.93 -2.91 -4.12
N ALA A 88 -1.61 -4.05 -3.51
CA ALA A 88 -0.71 -5.05 -4.08
C ALA A 88 -1.39 -6.43 -4.12
N HIS A 89 -1.83 -6.85 -5.30
CA HIS A 89 -2.43 -8.18 -5.51
C HIS A 89 -1.41 -9.31 -5.61
N GLY A 90 -0.15 -8.99 -5.89
CA GLY A 90 0.96 -9.94 -5.92
C GLY A 90 1.39 -10.34 -4.51
N LYS A 91 1.06 -11.58 -4.10
CA LYS A 91 1.17 -12.05 -2.70
C LYS A 91 2.37 -12.96 -2.43
N SER A 92 3.19 -13.27 -3.43
CA SER A 92 4.37 -14.13 -3.27
C SER A 92 5.67 -13.34 -3.24
N ASN A 93 6.76 -13.98 -2.81
CA ASN A 93 8.08 -13.35 -2.85
C ASN A 93 8.59 -13.10 -4.28
N VAL A 94 7.96 -13.73 -5.29
CA VAL A 94 8.28 -13.43 -6.70
C VAL A 94 7.87 -11.99 -7.02
N GLU A 95 6.60 -11.63 -6.81
CA GLU A 95 6.09 -10.28 -7.02
C GLU A 95 6.79 -9.28 -6.08
N ASN A 96 6.91 -9.65 -4.78
CA ASN A 96 7.57 -8.81 -3.79
C ASN A 96 9.04 -8.52 -4.15
N SER A 97 9.72 -9.39 -4.89
CA SER A 97 11.09 -9.11 -5.38
C SER A 97 11.13 -7.94 -6.37
N PHE A 98 10.16 -7.86 -7.28
CA PHE A 98 10.03 -6.73 -8.21
C PHE A 98 9.67 -5.45 -7.48
N GLN A 99 8.77 -5.54 -6.49
CA GLN A 99 8.40 -4.40 -5.64
C GLN A 99 9.59 -3.92 -4.79
N ALA A 100 10.44 -4.83 -4.25
CA ALA A 100 11.68 -4.45 -3.55
C ALA A 100 12.63 -3.65 -4.46
N TYR A 101 12.83 -4.07 -5.71
CA TYR A 101 13.60 -3.30 -6.69
C TYR A 101 12.96 -1.95 -7.04
N ASP A 102 11.67 -1.78 -6.79
CA ASP A 102 10.93 -0.53 -6.96
C ASP A 102 10.89 0.33 -5.68
N GLY A 103 11.59 -0.10 -4.61
CA GLY A 103 11.72 0.62 -3.34
C GLY A 103 10.62 0.33 -2.31
N VAL A 104 9.75 -0.63 -2.56
CA VAL A 104 8.68 -1.01 -1.62
C VAL A 104 9.25 -1.83 -0.48
N THR A 105 8.85 -1.50 0.75
CA THR A 105 9.16 -2.23 1.99
C THR A 105 7.94 -2.84 2.66
N SER A 106 6.75 -2.36 2.28
CA SER A 106 5.46 -2.88 2.78
C SER A 106 4.48 -2.99 1.62
N ALA A 107 3.96 -4.19 1.36
CA ALA A 107 3.01 -4.48 0.30
C ALA A 107 1.73 -5.10 0.88
N LEU A 108 0.59 -4.43 0.69
CA LEU A 108 -0.68 -4.75 1.34
C LEU A 108 -1.78 -5.06 0.32
N GLU A 109 -2.56 -6.10 0.58
CA GLU A 109 -3.72 -6.49 -0.24
C GLU A 109 -4.99 -5.90 0.37
N LEU A 110 -5.36 -4.67 0.01
CA LEU A 110 -6.45 -3.99 0.70
C LEU A 110 -7.73 -3.85 -0.12
N GLU A 111 -7.67 -3.72 -1.45
CA GLU A 111 -8.85 -3.57 -2.30
C GLU A 111 -9.78 -4.80 -2.27
N VAL A 112 -9.22 -5.97 -2.50
CA VAL A 112 -9.99 -7.21 -2.53
C VAL A 112 -9.88 -7.97 -1.22
N GLY A 113 -8.72 -7.91 -0.57
CA GLY A 113 -8.46 -8.56 0.69
C GLY A 113 -8.18 -10.06 0.57
N VAL A 114 -8.21 -10.74 1.72
CA VAL A 114 -7.96 -12.18 1.86
C VAL A 114 -9.11 -12.83 2.64
N ASP A 115 -9.58 -13.97 2.18
CA ASP A 115 -10.71 -14.69 2.75
C ASP A 115 -10.39 -15.53 4.00
N THR A 116 -9.09 -15.77 4.27
CA THR A 116 -8.60 -16.56 5.41
C THR A 116 -7.42 -15.85 6.08
N ILE A 117 -7.69 -14.77 6.81
CA ILE A 117 -6.66 -13.84 7.35
C ILE A 117 -5.64 -14.57 8.21
N ALA A 118 -6.03 -15.22 9.31
CA ALA A 118 -5.08 -15.85 10.24
C ALA A 118 -4.20 -16.91 9.58
N PRO A 119 -4.74 -17.88 8.79
CA PRO A 119 -3.92 -18.82 8.05
C PRO A 119 -2.97 -18.15 7.05
N TRP A 120 -3.42 -17.10 6.34
CA TRP A 120 -2.60 -16.39 5.37
C TRP A 120 -1.43 -15.67 6.07
N LEU A 121 -1.69 -14.91 7.14
CA LEU A 121 -0.65 -14.25 7.94
C LEU A 121 0.37 -15.27 8.46
N LYS A 122 -0.10 -16.39 9.01
CA LYS A 122 0.77 -17.46 9.54
C LYS A 122 1.62 -18.12 8.47
N SER A 123 1.10 -18.29 7.26
CA SER A 123 1.84 -18.90 6.14
C SER A 123 3.05 -18.08 5.70
N ARG A 124 3.04 -16.77 5.95
CA ARG A 124 4.08 -15.81 5.57
C ARG A 124 5.09 -15.52 6.69
N GLU A 125 4.77 -15.87 7.94
CA GLU A 125 5.61 -15.62 9.10
C GLU A 125 7.01 -16.23 8.93
N GLY A 126 8.06 -15.40 9.03
CA GLY A 126 9.46 -15.77 8.81
C GLY A 126 9.82 -16.16 7.37
N LYS A 127 8.92 -15.89 6.39
CA LYS A 127 9.10 -16.25 4.98
C LYS A 127 8.80 -15.09 4.03
N ALA A 128 8.40 -13.93 4.53
CA ALA A 128 8.04 -12.79 3.71
C ALA A 128 9.24 -11.87 3.47
N LEU A 129 9.45 -11.49 2.20
CA LEU A 129 10.48 -10.55 1.80
C LEU A 129 10.17 -9.13 2.29
N LEU A 130 8.90 -8.69 2.13
CA LEU A 130 8.39 -7.37 2.52
C LEU A 130 7.43 -7.52 3.70
N ASN A 131 7.16 -6.43 4.42
CA ASN A 131 6.06 -6.35 5.35
C ASN A 131 4.74 -6.56 4.59
N TYR A 132 3.79 -7.25 5.20
CA TYR A 132 2.58 -7.70 4.54
C TYR A 132 1.35 -7.55 5.44
N GLY A 133 0.20 -7.29 4.85
CA GLY A 133 -1.09 -7.20 5.54
C GLY A 133 -2.23 -7.27 4.54
N ALA A 134 -3.45 -7.46 5.02
CA ALA A 134 -4.62 -7.54 4.16
C ALA A 134 -5.90 -7.03 4.83
N SER A 135 -6.87 -6.63 4.02
CA SER A 135 -8.25 -6.39 4.42
C SER A 135 -9.08 -7.68 4.42
N ALA A 136 -10.24 -7.66 5.06
CA ALA A 136 -11.24 -8.72 4.98
C ALA A 136 -11.88 -8.74 3.58
N CYS A 137 -11.95 -9.92 2.95
CA CYS A 137 -12.43 -10.08 1.58
C CYS A 137 -13.96 -10.18 1.50
N TYR A 138 -14.63 -9.03 1.32
CA TYR A 138 -16.08 -8.99 1.13
C TYR A 138 -16.55 -9.88 -0.04
N LEU A 139 -15.87 -9.83 -1.19
CA LEU A 139 -16.24 -10.58 -2.39
C LEU A 139 -16.34 -12.09 -2.15
N SER A 140 -15.33 -12.69 -1.54
CA SER A 140 -15.31 -14.13 -1.28
C SER A 140 -16.39 -14.55 -0.29
N TYR A 141 -16.66 -13.74 0.74
CA TYR A 141 -17.72 -14.04 1.72
C TYR A 141 -19.10 -13.94 1.11
N ARG A 142 -19.35 -12.86 0.34
CA ARG A 142 -20.56 -12.68 -0.43
C ARG A 142 -20.85 -13.88 -1.36
N ASN A 143 -19.88 -14.24 -2.16
CA ASN A 143 -20.00 -15.33 -3.11
C ASN A 143 -20.17 -16.69 -2.41
N LYS A 144 -19.49 -16.90 -1.28
CA LYS A 144 -19.69 -18.09 -0.45
C LYS A 144 -21.12 -18.23 0.05
N LEU A 145 -21.75 -17.15 0.50
CA LEU A 145 -23.15 -17.16 0.94
C LEU A 145 -24.09 -17.47 -0.22
N LEU A 146 -23.87 -16.92 -1.40
CA LEU A 146 -24.65 -17.20 -2.62
C LEU A 146 -24.47 -18.62 -3.13
N ARG A 147 -23.32 -19.25 -2.89
CA ARG A 147 -23.02 -20.65 -3.22
C ARG A 147 -23.40 -21.66 -2.12
N ASN A 148 -24.30 -21.29 -1.19
CA ASN A 148 -24.67 -22.13 -0.05
C ASN A 148 -23.46 -22.63 0.77
N ASN A 149 -22.54 -21.71 1.08
CA ASN A 149 -21.30 -21.95 1.85
C ASN A 149 -20.22 -22.78 1.15
N ILE A 150 -20.26 -22.94 -0.17
CA ILE A 150 -19.12 -23.50 -0.91
C ILE A 150 -18.00 -22.45 -0.95
N PRO A 151 -16.76 -22.81 -0.53
CA PRO A 151 -15.64 -21.88 -0.51
C PRO A 151 -15.26 -21.32 -1.88
N SER A 152 -14.61 -20.18 -1.87
CA SER A 152 -13.94 -19.58 -3.04
C SER A 152 -12.89 -20.54 -3.63
N LYS A 153 -12.71 -20.44 -4.95
CA LYS A 153 -11.59 -21.06 -5.68
C LYS A 153 -10.45 -20.08 -5.92
N GLY A 154 -10.54 -18.90 -5.33
CA GLY A 154 -9.62 -17.78 -5.50
C GLY A 154 -10.31 -16.55 -6.09
N ILE A 155 -9.71 -15.39 -5.87
CA ILE A 155 -10.30 -14.07 -6.20
C ILE A 155 -10.62 -13.94 -7.69
N MET A 156 -9.69 -14.32 -8.57
CA MET A 156 -9.90 -14.25 -10.03
C MET A 156 -11.09 -15.13 -10.46
N ALA A 157 -11.22 -16.33 -9.88
CA ALA A 157 -12.37 -17.19 -10.13
C ALA A 157 -13.68 -16.58 -9.60
N ASP A 158 -13.62 -15.87 -8.46
CA ASP A 158 -14.77 -15.19 -7.88
C ASP A 158 -15.23 -13.99 -8.72
N LEU A 159 -14.31 -13.22 -9.31
CA LEU A 159 -14.63 -12.10 -10.21
C LEU A 159 -15.37 -12.57 -11.47
N GLY A 160 -14.98 -13.72 -12.04
CA GLY A 160 -15.59 -14.32 -13.22
C GLY A 160 -16.86 -15.13 -12.95
N ASP A 161 -17.16 -15.47 -11.69
CA ASP A 161 -18.27 -16.35 -11.32
C ASP A 161 -19.65 -15.72 -11.60
N SER A 162 -20.58 -16.55 -12.01
CA SER A 162 -21.98 -16.16 -12.25
C SER A 162 -22.69 -15.63 -11.00
N VAL A 163 -22.28 -16.06 -9.79
CA VAL A 163 -22.85 -15.54 -8.53
C VAL A 163 -22.46 -14.09 -8.26
N SER A 164 -21.34 -13.61 -8.81
CA SER A 164 -20.96 -12.19 -8.72
C SER A 164 -21.97 -11.28 -9.48
N ARG A 165 -22.74 -11.86 -10.40
CA ARG A 165 -23.84 -11.21 -11.14
C ARG A 165 -25.23 -11.45 -10.52
N GLN A 166 -25.30 -11.75 -9.24
CA GLN A 166 -26.55 -11.92 -8.49
C GLN A 166 -26.62 -10.93 -7.33
N ALA A 167 -27.80 -10.49 -6.94
CA ALA A 167 -28.00 -9.72 -5.73
C ALA A 167 -27.85 -10.62 -4.49
N LEU A 168 -27.21 -10.15 -3.44
CA LEU A 168 -27.21 -10.85 -2.15
C LEU A 168 -28.52 -10.55 -1.42
N PRO A 169 -29.34 -11.57 -1.11
CA PRO A 169 -30.58 -11.35 -0.36
C PRO A 169 -30.31 -10.81 1.04
N ALA A 170 -31.14 -9.85 1.52
CA ALA A 170 -30.97 -9.18 2.81
C ALA A 170 -30.88 -10.14 4.02
N LYS A 171 -31.50 -11.32 3.95
CA LYS A 171 -31.38 -12.38 4.96
C LYS A 171 -29.94 -12.83 5.23
N HIS A 172 -28.99 -12.56 4.30
CA HIS A 172 -27.59 -12.92 4.41
C HIS A 172 -26.70 -11.80 4.96
N PHE A 173 -27.19 -10.55 5.09
CA PHE A 173 -26.38 -9.40 5.51
C PHE A 173 -25.73 -9.62 6.88
N LYS A 174 -26.49 -10.16 7.84
CA LYS A 174 -25.94 -10.47 9.17
C LYS A 174 -24.85 -11.51 9.11
N ALA A 175 -24.99 -12.58 8.31
CA ALA A 175 -23.97 -13.60 8.16
C ALA A 175 -22.71 -13.04 7.48
N LEU A 176 -22.85 -12.13 6.52
CA LEU A 176 -21.74 -11.42 5.91
C LEU A 176 -20.97 -10.59 6.93
N GLN A 177 -21.66 -9.80 7.75
CA GLN A 177 -21.05 -8.99 8.82
C GLN A 177 -20.29 -9.85 9.82
N GLU A 178 -20.84 -11.01 10.23
CA GLU A 178 -20.14 -11.95 11.14
C GLU A 178 -18.84 -12.50 10.51
N MET A 179 -18.85 -12.82 9.21
CA MET A 179 -17.63 -13.26 8.51
C MET A 179 -16.58 -12.15 8.43
N LEU A 180 -16.99 -10.92 8.14
CA LEU A 180 -16.12 -9.74 8.15
C LEU A 180 -15.54 -9.50 9.55
N LYS A 181 -16.38 -9.58 10.60
CA LYS A 181 -15.96 -9.42 11.99
C LYS A 181 -14.89 -10.44 12.40
N ILE A 182 -15.09 -11.72 12.09
CA ILE A 182 -14.11 -12.78 12.35
C ILE A 182 -12.77 -12.44 11.68
N SER A 183 -12.78 -11.88 10.47
CA SER A 183 -11.54 -11.49 9.79
C SER A 183 -10.83 -10.31 10.45
N LEU A 184 -11.59 -9.33 10.95
CA LEU A 184 -11.01 -8.22 11.73
C LEU A 184 -10.37 -8.72 13.02
N GLU A 185 -11.05 -9.59 13.76
CA GLU A 185 -10.51 -10.26 14.95
C GLU A 185 -9.26 -11.12 14.68
N GLN A 186 -9.09 -11.57 13.44
CA GLN A 186 -7.90 -12.29 12.98
C GLN A 186 -6.76 -11.41 12.49
N GLY A 187 -6.95 -10.08 12.50
CA GLY A 187 -5.92 -9.10 12.17
C GLY A 187 -6.07 -8.43 10.79
N ALA A 188 -7.23 -8.54 10.13
CA ALA A 188 -7.51 -7.74 8.94
C ALA A 188 -7.52 -6.25 9.28
N VAL A 189 -6.94 -5.41 8.41
CA VAL A 189 -6.77 -3.97 8.70
C VAL A 189 -7.93 -3.09 8.21
N GLY A 190 -9.00 -3.71 7.72
CA GLY A 190 -10.19 -3.04 7.18
C GLY A 190 -11.01 -4.00 6.33
N VAL A 191 -11.90 -3.46 5.51
CA VAL A 191 -12.77 -4.23 4.61
C VAL A 191 -12.49 -3.85 3.15
N GLY A 192 -12.12 -4.82 2.32
CA GLY A 192 -11.93 -4.63 0.88
C GLY A 192 -13.23 -4.93 0.12
N ILE A 193 -13.70 -3.97 -0.70
CA ILE A 193 -14.97 -4.09 -1.43
C ILE A 193 -14.84 -3.73 -2.91
N PRO A 194 -14.61 -4.68 -3.80
CA PRO A 194 -14.48 -4.45 -5.24
C PRO A 194 -15.87 -4.34 -5.91
N VAL A 195 -16.62 -3.27 -5.58
CA VAL A 195 -18.02 -3.07 -5.99
C VAL A 195 -18.20 -2.99 -7.51
N GLY A 196 -17.19 -2.43 -8.21
CA GLY A 196 -17.24 -2.29 -9.69
C GLY A 196 -17.37 -3.62 -10.42
N TYR A 197 -17.00 -4.72 -9.78
CA TYR A 197 -17.19 -6.08 -10.31
C TYR A 197 -18.55 -6.71 -9.99
N LEU A 198 -19.39 -6.02 -9.24
CA LEU A 198 -20.65 -6.54 -8.69
C LEU A 198 -21.86 -5.70 -9.12
N PRO A 199 -22.24 -5.76 -10.41
CA PRO A 199 -23.27 -4.86 -10.96
C PRO A 199 -24.64 -5.01 -10.30
N TYR A 200 -24.92 -6.15 -9.67
CA TYR A 200 -26.19 -6.43 -8.99
C TYR A 200 -26.11 -6.34 -7.45
N ALA A 201 -24.96 -5.96 -6.87
CA ALA A 201 -24.91 -5.64 -5.46
C ALA A 201 -25.78 -4.42 -5.18
N SER A 202 -26.80 -4.55 -4.33
CA SER A 202 -27.76 -3.48 -4.06
C SER A 202 -27.10 -2.32 -3.30
N VAL A 203 -27.69 -1.14 -3.35
CA VAL A 203 -27.25 0.02 -2.56
C VAL A 203 -27.33 -0.31 -1.07
N GLU A 204 -28.41 -0.99 -0.64
CA GLU A 204 -28.60 -1.42 0.74
C GLU A 204 -27.49 -2.42 1.20
N GLU A 205 -27.14 -3.39 0.34
CA GLU A 205 -26.03 -4.31 0.62
C GLU A 205 -24.72 -3.56 0.90
N ILE A 206 -24.37 -2.60 0.05
CA ILE A 206 -23.13 -1.84 0.18
C ILE A 206 -23.19 -0.92 1.40
N ALA A 207 -24.27 -0.17 1.61
CA ALA A 207 -24.46 0.67 2.78
C ALA A 207 -24.35 -0.13 4.09
N THR A 208 -24.83 -1.39 4.12
CA THR A 208 -24.69 -2.29 5.28
C THR A 208 -23.22 -2.62 5.58
N VAL A 209 -22.35 -2.74 4.57
CA VAL A 209 -20.91 -2.96 4.77
C VAL A 209 -20.24 -1.70 5.32
N TYR A 210 -20.58 -0.52 4.80
CA TYR A 210 -20.06 0.75 5.32
C TYR A 210 -20.52 1.00 6.77
N ALA A 211 -21.78 0.72 7.08
CA ALA A 211 -22.30 0.81 8.46
C ALA A 211 -21.51 -0.11 9.41
N PHE A 212 -21.33 -1.37 9.02
CA PHE A 212 -20.52 -2.32 9.79
C PHE A 212 -19.07 -1.82 9.99
N ALA A 213 -18.40 -1.37 8.93
CA ALA A 213 -17.03 -0.88 9.04
C ALA A 213 -16.92 0.37 9.94
N GLY A 214 -17.91 1.30 9.85
CA GLY A 214 -18.00 2.46 10.73
C GLY A 214 -18.21 2.09 12.20
N GLU A 215 -19.07 1.11 12.49
CA GLU A 215 -19.29 0.56 13.83
C GLU A 215 -18.03 -0.11 14.40
N GLN A 216 -17.27 -0.81 13.57
CA GLN A 216 -15.99 -1.43 13.98
C GLN A 216 -14.83 -0.42 14.01
N GLY A 217 -15.01 0.82 13.49
CA GLY A 217 -13.99 1.85 13.45
C GLY A 217 -12.84 1.57 12.48
N VAL A 218 -13.05 0.72 11.47
CA VAL A 218 -12.06 0.31 10.47
C VAL A 218 -12.35 0.94 9.10
N PRO A 219 -11.33 1.11 8.22
CA PRO A 219 -11.52 1.66 6.89
C PRO A 219 -12.16 0.65 5.93
N VAL A 220 -12.88 1.19 4.94
CA VAL A 220 -13.28 0.50 3.71
C VAL A 220 -12.31 0.88 2.59
N PHE A 221 -11.79 -0.12 1.87
CA PHE A 221 -10.98 0.04 0.65
C PHE A 221 -11.87 -0.32 -0.53
N SER A 222 -12.19 0.66 -1.37
CA SER A 222 -13.24 0.48 -2.36
C SER A 222 -12.77 0.68 -3.80
N HIS A 223 -12.90 -0.39 -4.60
CA HIS A 223 -13.10 -0.25 -6.03
C HIS A 223 -14.55 0.16 -6.25
N VAL A 224 -14.79 1.45 -6.42
CA VAL A 224 -16.14 2.00 -6.53
C VAL A 224 -16.91 1.42 -7.74
N ARG A 225 -18.21 1.61 -7.79
CA ARG A 225 -19.01 1.19 -8.95
C ARG A 225 -18.52 1.82 -10.24
N GLU A 226 -18.77 1.17 -11.36
CA GLU A 226 -18.71 1.85 -12.65
C GLU A 226 -19.73 3.00 -12.69
N GLY A 227 -19.32 4.15 -13.24
CA GLY A 227 -20.22 5.31 -13.34
C GLY A 227 -19.58 6.68 -13.11
N GLY A 228 -18.25 6.76 -13.02
CA GLY A 228 -17.54 8.02 -12.86
C GLY A 228 -17.98 8.79 -11.62
N ALA A 229 -18.22 10.08 -11.74
CA ALA A 229 -18.53 10.97 -10.62
C ALA A 229 -19.71 10.52 -9.73
N ILE A 230 -20.73 9.88 -10.30
CA ILE A 230 -21.91 9.40 -9.54
C ILE A 230 -21.48 8.30 -8.55
N ALA A 231 -20.61 7.40 -8.97
CA ALA A 231 -20.10 6.33 -8.11
C ALA A 231 -19.27 6.87 -6.94
N PHE A 232 -18.46 7.90 -7.18
CA PHE A 232 -17.74 8.61 -6.13
C PHE A 232 -18.68 9.29 -5.14
N GLN A 233 -19.69 10.00 -5.63
CA GLN A 233 -20.71 10.62 -4.77
C GLN A 233 -21.40 9.59 -3.89
N GLN A 234 -21.78 8.43 -4.45
CA GLN A 234 -22.38 7.33 -3.68
C GLN A 234 -21.45 6.82 -2.58
N ALA A 235 -20.20 6.46 -2.94
CA ALA A 235 -19.24 5.91 -1.98
C ALA A 235 -18.92 6.91 -0.85
N ILE A 236 -18.74 8.19 -1.18
CA ILE A 236 -18.50 9.26 -0.21
C ILE A 236 -19.73 9.45 0.70
N ALA A 237 -20.95 9.44 0.15
CA ALA A 237 -22.18 9.55 0.93
C ALA A 237 -22.34 8.37 1.89
N ASP A 238 -22.10 7.13 1.43
CA ASP A 238 -22.15 5.93 2.27
C ASP A 238 -21.15 6.02 3.41
N ALA A 239 -19.92 6.50 3.15
CA ALA A 239 -18.89 6.67 4.16
C ALA A 239 -19.25 7.73 5.21
N ILE A 240 -19.73 8.90 4.75
CA ILE A 240 -20.10 10.03 5.63
C ILE A 240 -21.28 9.66 6.52
N LEU A 241 -22.35 9.09 5.96
CA LEU A 241 -23.56 8.72 6.69
C LEU A 241 -23.31 7.66 7.75
N ASN A 242 -22.31 6.81 7.55
CA ASN A 242 -21.96 5.73 8.48
C ASN A 242 -20.70 6.02 9.31
N ASN A 243 -20.17 7.25 9.28
CA ASN A 243 -18.93 7.64 9.99
C ASN A 243 -17.76 6.67 9.74
N CYS A 244 -17.65 6.18 8.51
CA CYS A 244 -16.67 5.20 8.07
C CYS A 244 -15.50 5.89 7.35
N ALA A 245 -14.26 5.50 7.67
CA ALA A 245 -13.11 5.89 6.86
C ALA A 245 -13.17 5.17 5.50
N LEU A 246 -12.94 5.92 4.41
CA LEU A 246 -12.98 5.39 3.06
C LEU A 246 -11.67 5.67 2.32
N HIS A 247 -11.08 4.62 1.77
CA HIS A 247 -10.01 4.72 0.78
C HIS A 247 -10.53 4.29 -0.59
N ILE A 248 -10.56 5.23 -1.53
CA ILE A 248 -11.00 4.97 -2.91
C ILE A 248 -9.79 4.54 -3.72
N CYS A 249 -9.82 3.30 -4.22
CA CYS A 249 -8.75 2.71 -4.99
C CYS A 249 -8.66 3.33 -6.40
N HIS A 250 -7.42 3.43 -6.94
CA HIS A 250 -7.09 3.77 -8.33
C HIS A 250 -8.01 4.80 -8.99
N ILE A 251 -8.10 6.01 -8.41
CA ILE A 251 -8.97 7.09 -8.90
C ILE A 251 -8.86 7.35 -10.42
N ASN A 252 -7.65 7.17 -10.99
CA ASN A 252 -7.41 7.38 -12.42
C ASN A 252 -8.25 6.45 -13.32
N SER A 253 -8.42 5.17 -12.95
CA SER A 253 -9.20 4.20 -13.73
C SER A 253 -10.71 4.35 -13.52
N MET A 254 -11.13 4.79 -12.34
CA MET A 254 -12.55 4.88 -12.00
C MET A 254 -13.17 6.24 -12.34
N ALA A 255 -12.45 7.34 -12.11
CA ALA A 255 -12.94 8.69 -12.42
C ALA A 255 -12.77 9.06 -13.90
N ARG A 256 -11.65 8.62 -14.52
CA ARG A 256 -11.34 8.90 -15.94
C ARG A 256 -11.53 10.39 -16.29
N LYS A 257 -12.38 10.73 -17.26
CA LYS A 257 -12.66 12.11 -17.67
C LYS A 257 -13.21 13.01 -16.55
N ASP A 258 -13.80 12.42 -15.52
CA ASP A 258 -14.37 13.15 -14.37
C ASP A 258 -13.35 13.37 -13.25
N ILE A 259 -12.06 13.09 -13.49
CA ILE A 259 -11.00 13.03 -12.46
C ILE A 259 -10.89 14.30 -11.63
N LEU A 260 -10.94 15.48 -12.25
CA LEU A 260 -10.84 16.77 -11.55
C LEU A 260 -12.01 16.97 -10.60
N PHE A 261 -13.22 16.64 -11.05
CA PHE A 261 -14.42 16.76 -10.21
C PHE A 261 -14.40 15.75 -9.05
N CYS A 262 -13.96 14.52 -9.29
CA CYS A 262 -13.84 13.50 -8.23
C CYS A 262 -12.79 13.90 -7.18
N LEU A 263 -11.67 14.47 -7.59
CA LEU A 263 -10.66 15.03 -6.68
C LEU A 263 -11.22 16.17 -5.84
N GLU A 264 -11.97 17.09 -6.45
CA GLU A 264 -12.66 18.19 -5.74
C GLU A 264 -13.66 17.67 -4.70
N LEU A 265 -14.40 16.59 -4.99
CA LEU A 265 -15.31 15.95 -4.03
C LEU A 265 -14.56 15.40 -2.80
N ILE A 266 -13.43 14.74 -3.04
CA ILE A 266 -12.59 14.18 -1.96
C ILE A 266 -12.00 15.32 -1.12
N GLU A 267 -11.45 16.35 -1.75
CA GLU A 267 -10.91 17.54 -1.08
C GLU A 267 -11.96 18.22 -0.18
N LYS A 268 -13.19 18.41 -0.71
CA LYS A 268 -14.31 18.97 0.06
C LYS A 268 -14.67 18.10 1.26
N ALA A 269 -14.71 16.78 1.07
CA ALA A 269 -14.99 15.85 2.16
C ALA A 269 -13.92 15.93 3.25
N GLN A 270 -12.64 15.96 2.88
CA GLN A 270 -11.52 16.12 3.82
C GLN A 270 -11.58 17.46 4.57
N ASN A 271 -11.87 18.56 3.86
CA ASN A 271 -12.01 19.90 4.46
C ASN A 271 -13.17 19.98 5.46
N LEU A 272 -14.17 19.12 5.32
CA LEU A 272 -15.27 18.95 6.28
C LEU A 272 -14.93 17.99 7.44
N GLY A 273 -13.72 17.43 7.46
CA GLY A 273 -13.22 16.56 8.53
C GLY A 273 -13.51 15.07 8.33
N TYR A 274 -14.00 14.66 7.16
CA TYR A 274 -14.22 13.25 6.86
C TYR A 274 -12.93 12.58 6.37
N ASN A 275 -12.69 11.34 6.83
CA ASN A 275 -11.53 10.55 6.44
C ASN A 275 -11.80 9.83 5.11
N ILE A 276 -11.70 10.58 4.01
CA ILE A 276 -11.81 10.07 2.65
C ILE A 276 -10.46 10.23 1.97
N THR A 277 -9.87 9.16 1.49
CA THR A 277 -8.55 9.13 0.85
C THR A 277 -8.61 8.44 -0.50
N THR A 278 -7.59 8.63 -1.34
CA THR A 278 -7.52 7.99 -2.65
C THR A 278 -6.08 7.82 -3.13
N GLU A 279 -5.90 6.91 -4.08
CA GLU A 279 -4.64 6.58 -4.71
C GLU A 279 -4.75 6.54 -6.23
N LEU A 280 -3.59 6.53 -6.90
CA LEU A 280 -3.49 6.26 -8.32
C LEU A 280 -2.21 5.46 -8.64
N TYR A 281 -2.18 4.82 -9.81
CA TYR A 281 -0.97 4.30 -10.44
C TYR A 281 -0.62 5.11 -11.71
N PRO A 282 0.68 5.32 -12.03
CA PRO A 282 1.11 6.24 -13.09
C PRO A 282 1.16 5.58 -14.49
N TYR A 283 0.10 4.85 -14.87
CA TYR A 283 0.01 4.14 -16.14
C TYR A 283 -1.30 4.40 -16.86
N THR A 284 -1.27 4.40 -18.19
CA THR A 284 -2.41 4.70 -19.07
C THR A 284 -3.29 3.50 -19.40
N ALA A 285 -3.12 2.39 -18.70
CA ALA A 285 -3.97 1.21 -18.85
C ALA A 285 -4.35 0.63 -17.48
N GLY A 286 -5.50 -0.04 -17.42
CA GLY A 286 -5.91 -0.90 -16.31
C GLY A 286 -5.57 -2.35 -16.58
N ASN A 287 -5.75 -3.22 -15.56
CA ASN A 287 -5.63 -4.66 -15.70
C ASN A 287 -6.71 -5.34 -14.86
N THR A 288 -7.40 -6.33 -15.44
CA THR A 288 -8.46 -7.07 -14.77
C THR A 288 -8.62 -8.46 -15.39
N ASP A 289 -9.61 -9.25 -14.93
CA ASP A 289 -9.98 -10.51 -15.59
C ASP A 289 -11.01 -10.26 -16.71
N ILE A 290 -10.77 -10.83 -17.90
CA ILE A 290 -11.67 -10.69 -19.03
C ILE A 290 -13.04 -11.35 -18.76
N ALA A 291 -13.15 -12.33 -17.87
CA ALA A 291 -14.41 -12.98 -17.49
C ALA A 291 -15.24 -12.14 -16.51
N SER A 292 -14.70 -11.09 -15.91
CA SER A 292 -15.40 -10.23 -14.95
C SER A 292 -16.60 -9.49 -15.55
N ALA A 293 -17.48 -8.97 -14.69
CA ALA A 293 -18.66 -8.20 -15.10
C ALA A 293 -18.32 -6.88 -15.81
N VAL A 294 -17.11 -6.39 -15.69
CA VAL A 294 -16.60 -5.21 -16.42
C VAL A 294 -16.84 -5.33 -17.92
N PHE A 295 -16.73 -6.54 -18.46
CA PHE A 295 -16.91 -6.82 -19.90
C PHE A 295 -18.31 -7.38 -20.26
N ASP A 296 -19.31 -7.24 -19.40
CA ASP A 296 -20.69 -7.56 -19.75
C ASP A 296 -21.21 -6.58 -20.82
N ASP A 297 -22.32 -6.90 -21.45
CA ASP A 297 -22.89 -6.15 -22.59
C ASP A 297 -22.84 -4.62 -22.37
N GLY A 298 -22.47 -3.87 -23.41
CA GLY A 298 -22.26 -2.42 -23.37
C GLY A 298 -20.91 -1.98 -22.78
N TRP A 299 -19.96 -2.88 -22.55
CA TRP A 299 -18.65 -2.55 -21.96
C TRP A 299 -17.87 -1.53 -22.79
N GLN A 300 -17.98 -1.58 -24.12
CA GLN A 300 -17.26 -0.65 -24.99
C GLN A 300 -17.68 0.80 -24.77
N GLU A 301 -18.96 1.06 -24.60
CA GLU A 301 -19.48 2.39 -24.28
C GLU A 301 -19.09 2.81 -22.86
N ARG A 302 -19.26 1.91 -21.89
CA ARG A 302 -18.89 2.17 -20.49
C ARG A 302 -17.41 2.50 -20.30
N LEU A 303 -16.52 1.74 -20.95
CA LEU A 303 -15.07 1.94 -20.85
C LEU A 303 -14.53 2.96 -21.85
N GLY A 304 -15.28 3.31 -22.89
CA GLY A 304 -14.84 4.20 -23.97
C GLY A 304 -13.73 3.60 -24.84
N CYS A 305 -13.67 2.26 -24.95
CA CYS A 305 -12.62 1.55 -25.68
C CYS A 305 -13.18 0.43 -26.56
N THR A 306 -12.34 -0.16 -27.40
CA THR A 306 -12.68 -1.17 -28.38
C THR A 306 -11.88 -2.46 -28.15
N TYR A 307 -12.17 -3.51 -28.92
CA TYR A 307 -11.39 -4.76 -28.85
C TYR A 307 -9.87 -4.54 -29.04
N LYS A 308 -9.47 -3.58 -29.88
CA LYS A 308 -8.06 -3.27 -30.16
C LYS A 308 -7.33 -2.64 -28.97
N ASP A 309 -8.07 -2.08 -28.02
CA ASP A 309 -7.53 -1.48 -26.81
C ASP A 309 -7.31 -2.53 -25.71
N LEU A 310 -7.74 -3.77 -25.96
CA LEU A 310 -7.55 -4.90 -25.05
C LEU A 310 -6.31 -5.70 -25.45
N GLN A 311 -5.40 -5.93 -24.49
CA GLN A 311 -4.18 -6.72 -24.66
C GLN A 311 -4.24 -7.97 -23.80
N TRP A 312 -4.23 -9.14 -24.45
CA TRP A 312 -4.23 -10.43 -23.75
C TRP A 312 -2.88 -10.68 -23.08
N VAL A 313 -2.86 -10.82 -21.75
CA VAL A 313 -1.60 -10.91 -20.98
C VAL A 313 -0.77 -12.14 -21.36
N ALA A 314 -1.40 -13.28 -21.67
CA ALA A 314 -0.66 -14.52 -21.92
C ALA A 314 0.18 -14.48 -23.23
N THR A 315 -0.21 -13.67 -24.24
CA THR A 315 0.47 -13.61 -25.54
C THR A 315 0.92 -12.21 -25.94
N GLY A 316 0.40 -11.15 -25.28
CA GLY A 316 0.62 -9.76 -25.65
C GLY A 316 -0.20 -9.29 -26.85
N GLU A 317 -1.05 -10.15 -27.44
CA GLU A 317 -1.86 -9.80 -28.62
C GLU A 317 -2.97 -8.79 -28.30
N ARG A 318 -3.26 -7.91 -29.25
CA ARG A 318 -4.46 -7.05 -29.23
C ARG A 318 -5.64 -7.84 -29.75
N LEU A 319 -6.81 -7.67 -29.11
CA LEU A 319 -7.95 -8.52 -29.41
C LEU A 319 -8.74 -8.10 -30.66
N SER A 320 -9.39 -9.10 -31.27
CA SER A 320 -10.49 -8.97 -32.21
C SER A 320 -11.80 -9.39 -31.54
N PRO A 321 -12.98 -9.15 -32.15
CA PRO A 321 -14.26 -9.69 -31.65
C PRO A 321 -14.21 -11.21 -31.41
N GLU A 322 -13.56 -11.98 -32.30
CA GLU A 322 -13.47 -13.43 -32.24
C GLU A 322 -12.56 -13.89 -31.08
N SER A 323 -11.36 -13.29 -30.94
CA SER A 323 -10.45 -13.62 -29.84
C SER A 323 -10.99 -13.17 -28.49
N PHE A 324 -11.69 -12.02 -28.43
CA PHE A 324 -12.42 -11.60 -27.24
C PHE A 324 -13.47 -12.63 -26.81
N ALA A 325 -14.33 -13.07 -27.73
CA ALA A 325 -15.38 -14.06 -27.43
C ALA A 325 -14.78 -15.40 -26.96
N LYS A 326 -13.61 -15.79 -27.48
CA LYS A 326 -12.86 -16.97 -27.05
C LYS A 326 -12.34 -16.80 -25.62
N PHE A 327 -11.59 -15.72 -25.36
CA PHE A 327 -10.95 -15.50 -24.04
C PHE A 327 -11.95 -15.16 -22.96
N ARG A 328 -13.07 -14.51 -23.32
CA ARG A 328 -14.19 -14.26 -22.39
C ARG A 328 -14.72 -15.55 -21.74
N LYS A 329 -14.73 -16.67 -22.51
CA LYS A 329 -15.13 -17.98 -21.98
C LYS A 329 -14.01 -18.68 -21.20
N GLN A 330 -12.77 -18.37 -21.50
CA GLN A 330 -11.59 -18.96 -20.87
C GLN A 330 -11.30 -18.33 -19.50
N GLY A 331 -11.53 -17.01 -19.36
CA GLY A 331 -11.03 -16.21 -18.26
C GLY A 331 -9.54 -15.95 -18.36
N GLY A 332 -9.04 -14.99 -17.59
CA GLY A 332 -7.65 -14.64 -17.48
C GLY A 332 -7.38 -13.13 -17.62
N ALA A 333 -6.16 -12.74 -17.31
CA ALA A 333 -5.76 -11.34 -17.21
C ALA A 333 -5.74 -10.62 -18.57
N ILE A 334 -6.27 -9.39 -18.59
CA ILE A 334 -6.35 -8.50 -19.73
C ILE A 334 -5.88 -7.10 -19.34
N ILE A 335 -5.01 -6.48 -20.15
CA ILE A 335 -4.65 -5.07 -20.02
C ILE A 335 -5.62 -4.25 -20.87
N VAL A 336 -6.18 -3.18 -20.31
CA VAL A 336 -7.17 -2.31 -20.96
C VAL A 336 -6.56 -0.92 -21.13
N HIS A 337 -6.21 -0.55 -22.34
CA HIS A 337 -5.62 0.74 -22.70
C HIS A 337 -6.71 1.79 -22.88
N MET A 338 -7.13 2.42 -21.78
CA MET A 338 -8.32 3.28 -21.73
C MET A 338 -8.11 4.61 -21.00
N LEU A 339 -6.91 4.87 -20.49
CA LEU A 339 -6.64 6.06 -19.70
C LEU A 339 -5.80 7.07 -20.46
N GLU A 340 -6.18 8.33 -20.34
CA GLU A 340 -5.43 9.44 -20.92
C GLU A 340 -4.32 9.91 -19.97
N GLU A 341 -3.18 10.28 -20.55
CA GLU A 341 -2.03 10.78 -19.79
C GLU A 341 -2.37 12.02 -18.94
N GLU A 342 -3.20 12.92 -19.49
CA GLU A 342 -3.63 14.17 -18.84
C GLU A 342 -4.41 13.93 -17.54
N TRP A 343 -5.17 12.82 -17.47
CA TRP A 343 -5.89 12.47 -16.25
C TRP A 343 -4.92 12.07 -15.14
N ILE A 344 -3.88 11.33 -15.50
CA ILE A 344 -2.84 10.91 -14.56
C ILE A 344 -2.01 12.12 -14.12
N ASP A 345 -1.61 12.98 -15.05
CA ASP A 345 -0.84 14.18 -14.79
C ASP A 345 -1.60 15.12 -13.83
N SER A 346 -2.90 15.29 -14.03
CA SER A 346 -3.75 16.11 -13.16
C SER A 346 -3.90 15.52 -11.75
N ALA A 347 -4.04 14.20 -11.66
CA ALA A 347 -4.22 13.53 -10.38
C ALA A 347 -2.93 13.42 -9.57
N ILE A 348 -1.80 13.16 -10.22
CA ILE A 348 -0.54 12.88 -9.50
C ILE A 348 -0.02 14.11 -8.74
N VAL A 349 -0.29 15.31 -9.25
CA VAL A 349 0.09 16.57 -8.58
C VAL A 349 -0.90 16.99 -7.49
N ASN A 350 -2.10 16.43 -7.49
CA ASN A 350 -3.11 16.81 -6.51
C ASN A 350 -2.71 16.35 -5.10
N PRO A 351 -2.82 17.21 -4.07
CA PRO A 351 -2.35 16.89 -2.72
C PRO A 351 -3.12 15.75 -2.03
N VAL A 352 -4.35 15.45 -2.45
CA VAL A 352 -5.16 14.38 -1.82
C VAL A 352 -4.83 12.98 -2.34
N THR A 353 -4.10 12.86 -3.46
CA THR A 353 -3.76 11.56 -4.03
C THR A 353 -2.45 11.02 -3.49
N MET A 354 -2.42 9.74 -3.22
CA MET A 354 -1.20 8.97 -2.96
C MET A 354 -0.92 7.98 -4.10
N ILE A 355 0.18 7.27 -4.02
CA ILE A 355 0.63 6.32 -5.05
C ILE A 355 0.46 4.91 -4.51
N ALA A 356 -0.15 4.05 -5.33
CA ALA A 356 -0.16 2.61 -5.12
C ALA A 356 0.03 1.89 -6.47
N SER A 357 0.40 0.62 -6.46
CA SER A 357 0.74 -0.07 -7.71
C SER A 357 -0.47 -0.67 -8.41
N ASP A 358 -1.43 -1.20 -7.67
CA ASP A 358 -2.47 -2.09 -8.18
C ASP A 358 -1.82 -3.27 -8.96
N GLY A 359 -0.63 -3.69 -8.48
CA GLY A 359 0.21 -4.70 -9.11
C GLY A 359 -0.35 -6.10 -8.93
N GLY A 360 -0.56 -6.82 -10.05
CA GLY A 360 -1.08 -8.18 -10.06
C GLY A 360 -0.02 -9.26 -9.89
N GLU A 361 -0.44 -10.51 -10.08
CA GLU A 361 0.45 -11.67 -10.08
C GLU A 361 1.47 -11.61 -11.22
N TYR A 362 2.62 -12.25 -10.99
CA TYR A 362 3.70 -12.29 -11.97
C TYR A 362 3.28 -12.91 -13.30
N SER A 363 3.53 -12.18 -14.37
CA SER A 363 3.49 -12.68 -15.74
C SER A 363 4.51 -11.91 -16.59
N PRO A 364 5.31 -12.56 -17.42
CA PRO A 364 6.32 -11.88 -18.25
C PRO A 364 5.75 -10.74 -19.10
N LEU A 365 4.49 -10.86 -19.53
CA LEU A 365 3.74 -9.88 -20.33
C LEU A 365 2.63 -9.21 -19.52
N GLY A 366 2.69 -9.30 -18.18
CA GLY A 366 1.74 -8.66 -17.29
C GLY A 366 1.83 -7.14 -17.31
N HIS A 367 0.93 -6.49 -16.61
CA HIS A 367 0.92 -5.04 -16.52
C HIS A 367 2.19 -4.52 -15.81
N PRO A 368 2.92 -3.52 -16.36
CA PRO A 368 4.20 -3.04 -15.81
C PRO A 368 4.08 -2.39 -14.41
N ARG A 369 2.87 -2.06 -13.96
CA ARG A 369 2.64 -1.44 -12.65
C ARG A 369 3.06 -2.33 -11.46
N GLY A 370 3.10 -3.65 -11.64
CA GLY A 370 3.59 -4.58 -10.61
C GLY A 370 5.11 -4.55 -10.38
N ALA A 371 5.87 -3.85 -11.24
CA ALA A 371 7.33 -3.87 -11.20
C ALA A 371 8.00 -2.49 -11.29
N GLY A 372 7.26 -1.39 -11.51
CA GLY A 372 7.89 -0.10 -11.78
C GLY A 372 7.06 1.13 -11.43
N THR A 373 6.02 1.03 -10.61
CA THR A 373 5.13 2.15 -10.26
C THR A 373 5.87 3.28 -9.56
N PHE A 374 6.63 2.98 -8.53
CA PHE A 374 7.27 3.98 -7.67
C PHE A 374 8.48 4.60 -8.35
N SER A 375 9.33 3.79 -8.98
CA SER A 375 10.46 4.28 -9.78
C SER A 375 10.01 5.12 -10.98
N LYS A 376 8.85 4.82 -11.58
CA LYS A 376 8.24 5.65 -12.64
C LYS A 376 7.84 7.02 -12.12
N VAL A 377 7.30 7.13 -10.92
CA VAL A 377 7.00 8.42 -10.29
C VAL A 377 8.28 9.24 -10.16
N LEU A 378 9.34 8.65 -9.60
CA LEU A 378 10.64 9.32 -9.42
C LEU A 378 11.27 9.74 -10.76
N ARG A 379 11.23 8.86 -11.78
CA ARG A 379 11.78 9.17 -13.09
C ARG A 379 10.92 10.19 -13.84
N LYS A 380 9.66 9.85 -14.09
CA LYS A 380 8.80 10.58 -15.02
C LYS A 380 8.30 11.90 -14.44
N TYR A 381 7.81 11.87 -13.18
CA TYR A 381 7.10 13.03 -12.60
C TYR A 381 8.01 13.93 -11.75
N VAL A 382 9.06 13.37 -11.14
CA VAL A 382 10.04 14.20 -10.44
C VAL A 382 11.14 14.69 -11.38
N ARG A 383 11.86 13.77 -12.07
CA ARG A 383 13.05 14.12 -12.83
C ARG A 383 12.78 14.63 -14.25
N GLU A 384 11.88 13.97 -15.03
CA GLU A 384 11.70 14.29 -16.45
C GLU A 384 10.66 15.40 -16.68
N LYS A 385 9.50 15.34 -16.01
CA LYS A 385 8.42 16.33 -16.15
C LYS A 385 8.50 17.48 -15.11
N GLU A 386 9.26 17.31 -14.04
CA GLU A 386 9.39 18.27 -12.93
C GLU A 386 8.03 18.73 -12.35
N MET A 387 7.04 17.82 -12.34
CA MET A 387 5.69 18.08 -11.84
C MET A 387 5.54 17.90 -10.34
N LEU A 388 6.42 17.10 -9.71
CA LEU A 388 6.48 16.87 -8.28
C LEU A 388 7.87 17.19 -7.76
N SER A 389 7.96 17.78 -6.58
CA SER A 389 9.21 17.80 -5.84
C SER A 389 9.54 16.39 -5.33
N LEU A 390 10.82 16.08 -5.15
CA LEU A 390 11.22 14.77 -4.61
C LEU A 390 10.64 14.51 -3.20
N PRO A 391 10.65 15.47 -2.24
CA PRO A 391 10.00 15.28 -0.95
C PRO A 391 8.50 15.00 -1.04
N ASP A 392 7.75 15.69 -1.93
CA ASP A 392 6.31 15.47 -2.09
C ASP A 392 6.04 14.09 -2.71
N ALA A 393 6.85 13.65 -3.68
CA ALA A 393 6.74 12.29 -4.23
C ALA A 393 6.98 11.22 -3.16
N ILE A 394 8.00 11.40 -2.30
CA ILE A 394 8.27 10.50 -1.18
C ILE A 394 7.09 10.49 -0.20
N GLU A 395 6.52 11.65 0.16
CA GLU A 395 5.35 11.74 1.04
C GLU A 395 4.16 10.93 0.49
N LYS A 396 3.86 11.08 -0.81
CA LYS A 396 2.79 10.35 -1.51
C LYS A 396 2.98 8.83 -1.54
N MET A 397 4.23 8.38 -1.47
CA MET A 397 4.62 6.96 -1.53
C MET A 397 4.89 6.34 -0.16
N THR A 398 4.91 7.13 0.92
CA THR A 398 5.30 6.68 2.26
C THR A 398 4.32 7.15 3.34
N LEU A 399 4.39 8.41 3.75
CA LEU A 399 3.65 8.95 4.89
C LEU A 399 2.14 8.97 4.66
N MET A 400 1.68 9.35 3.47
CA MET A 400 0.24 9.35 3.16
C MET A 400 -0.36 7.94 3.25
N PRO A 401 0.22 6.89 2.61
CA PRO A 401 -0.22 5.51 2.80
C PRO A 401 -0.20 5.04 4.26
N ALA A 402 0.86 5.35 5.01
CA ALA A 402 0.95 4.97 6.42
C ALA A 402 -0.21 5.55 7.25
N ARG A 403 -0.55 6.83 7.03
CA ARG A 403 -1.61 7.53 7.74
C ARG A 403 -3.01 6.94 7.53
N VAL A 404 -3.26 6.27 6.42
CA VAL A 404 -4.53 5.56 6.18
C VAL A 404 -4.77 4.49 7.25
N LEU A 405 -3.70 3.86 7.73
CA LEU A 405 -3.75 2.72 8.65
C LEU A 405 -3.45 3.06 10.11
N GLU A 406 -2.90 4.23 10.44
CA GLU A 406 -2.42 4.56 11.78
C GLU A 406 -3.47 4.42 12.90
N LYS A 407 -4.76 4.55 12.56
CA LYS A 407 -5.84 4.41 13.54
C LYS A 407 -6.09 2.96 13.92
N VAL A 408 -5.98 2.04 12.96
CA VAL A 408 -6.29 0.61 13.14
C VAL A 408 -5.04 -0.24 13.36
N VAL A 409 -3.88 0.27 12.97
CA VAL A 409 -2.55 -0.32 13.13
C VAL A 409 -1.62 0.72 13.74
N PRO A 410 -1.58 0.90 15.07
CA PRO A 410 -0.81 1.97 15.73
C PRO A 410 0.69 1.96 15.41
N GLU A 411 1.27 0.80 15.11
CA GLU A 411 2.68 0.69 14.71
C GLU A 411 3.01 1.42 13.40
N MET A 412 2.02 1.72 12.55
CA MET A 412 2.22 2.52 11.33
C MET A 412 2.69 3.95 11.64
N LYS A 413 2.48 4.46 12.85
CA LYS A 413 3.07 5.72 13.33
C LYS A 413 4.58 5.68 13.45
N LEU A 414 5.17 4.49 13.49
CA LEU A 414 6.62 4.27 13.55
C LEU A 414 7.22 3.85 12.20
N ARG A 415 6.41 3.80 11.13
CA ARG A 415 6.86 3.51 9.75
C ARG A 415 6.77 4.76 8.88
N ALA A 416 7.34 4.72 7.69
CA ALA A 416 7.34 5.82 6.73
C ALA A 416 7.99 7.14 7.22
N ARG A 417 8.90 7.05 8.18
CA ARG A 417 9.58 8.17 8.83
C ARG A 417 11.06 7.87 9.01
N ILE A 418 11.89 8.91 8.90
CA ILE A 418 13.29 8.82 9.35
C ILE A 418 13.42 9.61 10.64
N GLN A 419 13.02 8.98 11.74
CA GLN A 419 13.06 9.55 13.08
C GLN A 419 13.58 8.51 14.07
N LYS A 420 14.26 8.95 15.14
CA LYS A 420 14.79 8.05 16.17
C LYS A 420 13.66 7.20 16.79
N GLY A 421 13.86 5.89 16.82
CA GLY A 421 12.89 4.91 17.33
C GLY A 421 11.90 4.38 16.29
N CYS A 422 11.82 4.99 15.11
CA CYS A 422 11.05 4.46 13.99
C CYS A 422 11.68 3.19 13.43
N TYR A 423 10.87 2.36 12.78
CA TYR A 423 11.38 1.18 12.06
C TYR A 423 12.35 1.58 10.96
N ALA A 424 13.39 0.80 10.81
CA ALA A 424 14.36 0.98 9.73
C ALA A 424 13.89 0.26 8.45
N ASP A 425 12.72 0.67 7.95
CA ASP A 425 12.25 0.40 6.60
C ASP A 425 12.72 1.55 5.73
N LEU A 426 13.87 1.37 5.09
CA LEU A 426 14.59 2.46 4.42
C LEU A 426 15.01 2.07 3.01
N ILE A 427 15.18 3.07 2.15
CA ILE A 427 15.78 2.92 0.82
C ILE A 427 16.88 3.96 0.62
N LEU A 428 17.98 3.52 0.00
CA LEU A 428 19.04 4.38 -0.48
C LEU A 428 19.12 4.28 -1.99
N PHE A 429 18.94 5.42 -2.69
CA PHE A 429 18.88 5.43 -4.15
C PHE A 429 19.53 6.68 -4.74
N ASP A 430 19.94 6.60 -6.00
CA ASP A 430 20.37 7.75 -6.78
C ASP A 430 19.20 8.34 -7.56
N ALA A 431 18.74 9.54 -7.14
CA ALA A 431 17.62 10.22 -7.77
C ALA A 431 17.86 10.58 -9.26
N ASN A 432 19.12 10.63 -9.71
CA ASN A 432 19.48 10.95 -11.08
C ASN A 432 19.35 9.75 -12.03
N VAL A 433 19.42 8.51 -11.51
CA VAL A 433 19.45 7.30 -12.33
C VAL A 433 18.29 6.33 -12.06
N VAL A 434 17.61 6.45 -10.91
CA VAL A 434 16.46 5.59 -10.58
C VAL A 434 15.42 5.60 -11.70
N ARG A 435 14.97 4.39 -12.11
CA ARG A 435 14.02 4.25 -13.22
C ARG A 435 13.28 2.92 -13.21
N ASP A 436 12.05 2.96 -13.71
CA ASP A 436 11.27 1.81 -14.15
C ASP A 436 11.83 1.29 -15.49
N ASN A 437 11.86 -0.03 -15.65
CA ASN A 437 12.29 -0.69 -16.88
C ASN A 437 11.16 -1.53 -17.51
N ALA A 438 10.08 -1.73 -16.78
CA ALA A 438 8.92 -2.48 -17.24
C ALA A 438 8.10 -1.70 -18.28
N THR A 439 7.59 -2.39 -19.29
CA THR A 439 6.72 -1.86 -20.35
C THR A 439 5.53 -2.79 -20.58
N TYR A 440 4.57 -2.40 -21.40
CA TYR A 440 3.45 -3.29 -21.75
C TYR A 440 3.85 -4.50 -22.61
N GLU A 441 5.05 -4.49 -23.19
CA GLU A 441 5.65 -5.59 -23.96
C GLU A 441 6.56 -6.47 -23.08
N LYS A 442 6.99 -5.95 -21.92
CA LYS A 442 7.85 -6.61 -20.93
C LYS A 442 7.42 -6.18 -19.55
N GLY A 443 6.34 -6.77 -19.05
CA GLY A 443 5.61 -6.27 -17.88
C GLY A 443 6.35 -6.37 -16.56
N PHE A 444 7.09 -7.44 -16.35
CA PHE A 444 7.84 -7.65 -15.11
C PHE A 444 9.35 -7.60 -15.38
N VAL A 445 9.86 -6.37 -15.44
CA VAL A 445 11.31 -6.07 -15.50
C VAL A 445 11.66 -5.24 -14.28
N LYS A 446 12.68 -5.66 -13.55
CA LYS A 446 13.15 -5.00 -12.33
C LYS A 446 13.49 -3.54 -12.57
N SER A 447 13.02 -2.64 -11.72
CA SER A 447 13.49 -1.25 -11.65
C SER A 447 14.98 -1.19 -11.31
N SER A 448 15.64 -0.09 -11.61
CA SER A 448 17.07 0.11 -11.34
C SER A 448 17.32 1.44 -10.64
N GLY A 449 18.43 1.52 -9.91
CA GLY A 449 18.83 2.72 -9.15
C GLY A 449 18.50 2.70 -7.66
N MET A 450 17.88 1.61 -7.17
CA MET A 450 17.79 1.32 -5.73
C MET A 450 19.07 0.57 -5.31
N ASP A 451 19.97 1.24 -4.59
CA ASP A 451 21.23 0.65 -4.17
C ASP A 451 21.07 -0.23 -2.94
N PHE A 452 20.30 0.23 -1.96
CA PHE A 452 19.98 -0.53 -0.76
C PHE A 452 18.50 -0.40 -0.42
N VAL A 453 17.92 -1.50 0.05
CA VAL A 453 16.56 -1.55 0.61
C VAL A 453 16.63 -2.35 1.91
N TRP A 454 16.20 -1.73 3.02
CA TRP A 454 16.10 -2.37 4.34
C TRP A 454 14.63 -2.53 4.71
N VAL A 455 14.30 -3.71 5.22
CA VAL A 455 13.02 -4.02 5.84
C VAL A 455 13.27 -4.42 7.28
N ASN A 456 12.67 -3.71 8.23
CA ASN A 456 12.90 -3.92 9.67
C ASN A 456 14.40 -3.96 10.03
N GLY A 457 15.21 -3.07 9.45
CA GLY A 457 16.65 -2.95 9.69
C GLY A 457 17.53 -3.99 9.01
N VAL A 458 16.96 -4.95 8.30
CA VAL A 458 17.69 -5.99 7.56
C VAL A 458 17.72 -5.64 6.08
N ALA A 459 18.90 -5.58 5.48
CA ALA A 459 19.04 -5.35 4.05
C ALA A 459 18.48 -6.54 3.27
N ILE A 460 17.61 -6.25 2.29
CA ILE A 460 17.09 -7.22 1.31
C ILE A 460 17.69 -6.95 -0.09
N ILE A 461 18.10 -5.70 -0.36
CA ILE A 461 18.88 -5.32 -1.53
C ILE A 461 20.16 -4.64 -1.05
N GLU A 462 21.29 -5.06 -1.59
CA GLU A 462 22.61 -4.45 -1.40
C GLU A 462 23.29 -4.24 -2.75
N ASN A 463 23.81 -3.02 -2.97
CA ASN A 463 24.47 -2.64 -4.23
C ASN A 463 23.62 -2.98 -5.48
N GLY A 464 22.29 -2.79 -5.37
CA GLY A 464 21.35 -3.06 -6.43
C GLY A 464 21.03 -4.55 -6.68
N LEU A 465 21.46 -5.45 -5.79
CA LEU A 465 21.25 -6.89 -5.91
C LEU A 465 20.41 -7.42 -4.75
N LEU A 466 19.37 -8.18 -5.07
CA LEU A 466 18.54 -8.86 -4.08
C LEU A 466 19.34 -9.96 -3.39
N LEU A 467 19.35 -9.93 -2.06
CA LEU A 467 20.00 -10.95 -1.25
C LEU A 467 19.15 -12.24 -1.22
N PRO A 468 19.76 -13.42 -1.43
CA PRO A 468 19.03 -14.68 -1.36
C PRO A 468 18.66 -15.04 0.08
N ASP A 469 17.52 -15.71 0.26
CA ASP A 469 17.08 -16.31 1.53
C ASP A 469 16.99 -15.35 2.73
N VAL A 470 16.73 -14.06 2.47
CA VAL A 470 16.54 -13.01 3.48
C VAL A 470 15.07 -12.61 3.51
N PHE A 471 14.36 -12.88 4.62
CA PHE A 471 12.91 -12.71 4.75
C PHE A 471 12.55 -11.96 6.05
N PRO A 472 12.86 -10.67 6.15
CA PRO A 472 12.65 -9.88 7.37
C PRO A 472 11.23 -9.30 7.49
N GLY A 473 10.37 -9.52 6.50
CA GLY A 473 9.03 -8.98 6.47
C GLY A 473 8.16 -9.52 7.61
N ILE A 474 7.43 -8.62 8.27
CA ILE A 474 6.49 -8.94 9.35
C ILE A 474 5.06 -8.58 8.97
N ALA A 475 4.11 -9.15 9.71
CA ALA A 475 2.69 -8.88 9.51
C ALA A 475 2.31 -7.48 10.02
N ILE A 476 1.69 -6.68 9.16
CA ILE A 476 0.97 -5.45 9.49
C ILE A 476 -0.49 -5.85 9.69
N LYS A 477 -0.96 -5.81 10.93
CA LYS A 477 -2.27 -6.33 11.32
C LYS A 477 -2.95 -5.41 12.33
N SER A 478 -4.28 -5.42 12.33
CA SER A 478 -5.08 -4.76 13.36
C SER A 478 -4.81 -5.38 14.74
N GLU A 479 -4.82 -4.54 15.77
CA GLU A 479 -4.72 -4.93 17.19
C GLU A 479 -6.11 -5.10 17.85
N ASN A 480 -7.20 -5.12 17.06
CA ASN A 480 -8.58 -5.20 17.54
C ASN A 480 -8.94 -6.58 18.09
#